data_b84269e7c7fce109292676ea28fdac43
#
_entry.id   b84269e7c7fce109292676ea28fdac43
#
_cell.length_a   1.000
_cell.length_b   1.000
_cell.length_c   1.000
_cell.angle_alpha   90.00
_cell.angle_beta   90.00
_cell.angle_gamma   90.00
#
_symmetry.space_group_name_H-M   'P 1'
#
loop_
_entity.id
_entity.type
_entity.pdbx_description
1 polymer ?
#
loop_
_entity_poly.entity_id
_entity_poly.type
_entity_poly.pdbx_seq_one_letter_code
_entity_poly.pdbx_strand_id
1 'polypeptide(L)'
;LGMQLAVVEYARHVAGLTDANSTEFALDTPHPVIALITEWTDRSGNVEKRDHSSGLGGTMRLGAQRCPVRSGTLLASIYGDSVYERHRHRFEVNNDYVDRLQAAGLTIAARTPVEGLTETVELPTAGEHAHPWFLGVQFHPEFTSTPRHGHPLFIAYIKAALAHASEQRAQQSAAGDSQASQEKHS
;
A
#
# COMPACT_ATOMS: atom_id res chain seq x y z
N LEU A 1 9.55 -3.15 -1.71
CA LEU A 1 9.05 -4.33 -2.43
C LEU A 1 7.69 -4.79 -1.90
N GLY A 2 7.44 -4.79 -0.57
CA GLY A 2 6.21 -5.33 0.02
C GLY A 2 4.92 -4.71 -0.53
N MET A 3 4.82 -3.37 -0.60
CA MET A 3 3.66 -2.70 -1.20
C MET A 3 3.48 -3.09 -2.67
N GLN A 4 4.56 -3.15 -3.43
CA GLN A 4 4.52 -3.49 -4.86
C GLN A 4 3.96 -4.90 -5.07
N LEU A 5 4.43 -5.89 -4.30
CA LEU A 5 3.88 -7.24 -4.36
C LEU A 5 2.42 -7.30 -3.92
N ALA A 6 2.03 -6.53 -2.90
CA ALA A 6 0.62 -6.43 -2.50
C ALA A 6 -0.26 -5.88 -3.63
N VAL A 7 0.21 -4.88 -4.39
CA VAL A 7 -0.50 -4.36 -5.56
C VAL A 7 -0.59 -5.41 -6.68
N VAL A 8 0.48 -6.17 -6.93
CA VAL A 8 0.47 -7.27 -7.91
C VAL A 8 -0.57 -8.32 -7.52
N GLU A 9 -0.58 -8.77 -6.25
CA GLU A 9 -1.54 -9.77 -5.78
C GLU A 9 -2.98 -9.24 -5.80
N TYR A 10 -3.19 -7.98 -5.42
CA TYR A 10 -4.50 -7.36 -5.52
C TYR A 10 -4.99 -7.26 -6.98
N ALA A 11 -4.11 -6.90 -7.89
CA ALA A 11 -4.41 -6.86 -9.32
C ALA A 11 -4.84 -8.24 -9.86
N ARG A 12 -4.15 -9.30 -9.45
CA ARG A 12 -4.44 -10.68 -9.86
C ARG A 12 -5.78 -11.19 -9.33
N HIS A 13 -5.98 -11.06 -8.03
CA HIS A 13 -7.05 -11.76 -7.33
C HIS A 13 -8.33 -10.94 -7.16
N VAL A 14 -8.22 -9.61 -7.22
CA VAL A 14 -9.37 -8.72 -7.00
C VAL A 14 -9.71 -7.91 -8.27
N ALA A 15 -8.72 -7.31 -8.94
CA ALA A 15 -8.98 -6.52 -10.15
C ALA A 15 -9.07 -7.36 -11.45
N GLY A 16 -8.94 -8.69 -11.36
CA GLY A 16 -9.11 -9.62 -12.48
C GLY A 16 -8.01 -9.53 -13.55
N LEU A 17 -6.79 -9.18 -13.15
CA LEU A 17 -5.59 -9.11 -13.99
C LEU A 17 -4.69 -10.31 -13.68
N THR A 18 -5.11 -11.53 -14.04
CA THR A 18 -4.48 -12.79 -13.61
C THR A 18 -2.98 -12.89 -13.87
N ASP A 19 -2.49 -12.22 -14.94
CA ASP A 19 -1.08 -12.22 -15.32
C ASP A 19 -0.35 -10.91 -14.92
N ALA A 20 -0.94 -10.11 -14.02
CA ALA A 20 -0.31 -8.90 -13.52
C ALA A 20 1.02 -9.20 -12.83
N ASN A 21 2.03 -8.37 -13.09
CA ASN A 21 3.35 -8.54 -12.49
C ASN A 21 4.11 -7.20 -12.41
N SER A 22 5.30 -7.27 -11.83
CA SER A 22 6.31 -6.22 -11.93
C SER A 22 7.23 -6.50 -13.11
N THR A 23 7.58 -5.47 -13.87
CA THR A 23 8.63 -5.58 -14.92
C THR A 23 10.02 -5.86 -14.34
N GLU A 24 10.19 -5.76 -13.03
CA GLU A 24 11.40 -6.23 -12.33
C GLU A 24 11.58 -7.75 -12.44
N PHE A 25 10.47 -8.50 -12.43
CA PHE A 25 10.48 -9.96 -12.42
C PHE A 25 10.08 -10.56 -13.76
N ALA A 26 9.21 -9.89 -14.51
CA ALA A 26 8.71 -10.36 -15.81
C ALA A 26 8.57 -9.16 -16.77
N LEU A 27 9.61 -8.96 -17.59
CA LEU A 27 9.66 -7.84 -18.55
C LEU A 27 8.48 -7.84 -19.53
N ASP A 28 8.05 -9.04 -19.96
CA ASP A 28 7.01 -9.23 -20.98
C ASP A 28 5.62 -9.46 -20.36
N THR A 29 5.40 -9.08 -19.09
CA THR A 29 4.08 -9.23 -18.48
C THR A 29 3.03 -8.45 -19.25
N PRO A 30 1.85 -9.05 -19.54
CA PRO A 30 0.77 -8.32 -20.25
C PRO A 30 0.15 -7.20 -19.41
N HIS A 31 0.33 -7.28 -18.09
CA HIS A 31 -0.18 -6.28 -17.15
C HIS A 31 0.94 -5.82 -16.19
N PRO A 32 1.81 -4.89 -16.64
CA PRO A 32 2.90 -4.33 -15.83
C PRO A 32 2.36 -3.33 -14.79
N VAL A 33 1.68 -3.83 -13.75
CA VAL A 33 1.08 -3.00 -12.69
C VAL A 33 2.14 -2.34 -11.80
N ILE A 34 3.36 -2.89 -11.81
CA ILE A 34 4.57 -2.29 -11.24
C ILE A 34 5.59 -2.18 -12.36
N ALA A 35 6.12 -0.99 -12.59
CA ALA A 35 7.07 -0.75 -13.67
C ALA A 35 8.10 0.33 -13.31
N LEU A 36 9.20 0.39 -14.09
CA LEU A 36 10.10 1.54 -14.06
C LEU A 36 9.34 2.77 -14.55
N ILE A 37 9.63 3.92 -13.95
CA ILE A 37 9.18 5.19 -14.50
C ILE A 37 10.04 5.49 -15.72
N THR A 38 9.52 5.16 -16.88
CA THR A 38 10.20 5.35 -18.18
C THR A 38 9.79 6.63 -18.88
N GLU A 39 8.67 7.24 -18.44
CA GLU A 39 8.12 8.45 -19.04
C GLU A 39 7.91 9.52 -17.96
N TRP A 40 8.65 10.62 -18.05
CA TRP A 40 8.43 11.82 -17.26
C TRP A 40 7.83 12.88 -18.17
N THR A 41 6.68 13.43 -17.78
CA THR A 41 6.23 14.68 -18.35
C THR A 41 7.00 15.80 -17.66
N ASP A 42 7.89 16.50 -18.37
CA ASP A 42 8.54 17.68 -17.83
C ASP A 42 7.50 18.79 -17.59
N ARG A 43 7.91 19.87 -16.89
CA ARG A 43 7.02 21.02 -16.63
C ARG A 43 6.56 21.75 -17.91
N SER A 44 7.11 21.42 -19.07
CA SER A 44 6.77 21.97 -20.38
C SER A 44 5.83 21.03 -21.16
N GLY A 45 5.47 19.88 -20.63
CA GLY A 45 4.60 18.91 -21.29
C GLY A 45 5.32 17.97 -22.27
N ASN A 46 6.66 17.97 -22.29
CA ASN A 46 7.43 17.04 -23.10
C ASN A 46 7.63 15.72 -22.33
N VAL A 47 7.34 14.60 -23.01
CA VAL A 47 7.59 13.26 -22.49
C VAL A 47 9.08 12.94 -22.66
N GLU A 48 9.84 12.98 -21.58
CA GLU A 48 11.23 12.51 -21.58
C GLU A 48 11.21 10.97 -21.47
N LYS A 49 11.30 10.28 -22.62
CA LYS A 49 11.44 8.81 -22.63
C LYS A 49 12.83 8.45 -22.12
N ARG A 50 12.87 7.92 -20.90
CA ARG A 50 14.09 7.30 -20.39
C ARG A 50 14.06 5.82 -20.79
N ASP A 51 14.81 5.49 -21.83
CA ASP A 51 15.00 4.14 -22.34
C ASP A 51 15.74 3.27 -21.29
N HIS A 52 15.46 1.97 -21.29
CA HIS A 52 16.18 0.94 -20.49
C HIS A 52 17.71 0.97 -20.66
N SER A 53 18.21 1.65 -21.71
CA SER A 53 19.64 1.84 -21.97
C SER A 53 20.27 3.06 -21.27
N SER A 54 19.45 4.02 -20.76
CA SER A 54 19.96 5.12 -19.95
C SER A 54 20.31 4.56 -18.57
N GLY A 55 21.59 4.61 -18.21
CA GLY A 55 22.17 3.95 -17.04
C GLY A 55 21.26 4.06 -15.81
N LEU A 56 20.95 2.91 -15.19
CA LEU A 56 20.01 2.69 -14.08
C LEU A 56 20.17 3.65 -12.87
N GLY A 57 21.25 4.43 -12.81
CA GLY A 57 21.52 5.37 -11.73
C GLY A 57 20.56 6.58 -11.65
N GLY A 58 19.97 7.01 -12.79
CA GLY A 58 19.13 8.21 -12.86
C GLY A 58 17.64 8.01 -12.55
N THR A 59 17.18 6.77 -12.35
CA THR A 59 15.77 6.44 -12.16
C THR A 59 15.37 6.16 -10.69
N MET A 60 16.35 6.16 -9.77
CA MET A 60 16.08 5.86 -8.36
C MET A 60 15.50 7.08 -7.65
N ARG A 61 14.34 6.91 -7.01
CA ARG A 61 13.84 7.87 -6.03
C ARG A 61 14.62 7.69 -4.72
N LEU A 62 15.31 8.72 -4.31
CA LEU A 62 16.15 8.74 -3.11
C LEU A 62 15.79 9.93 -2.21
N GLY A 63 15.93 9.71 -0.90
CA GLY A 63 15.78 10.77 0.09
C GLY A 63 14.34 10.97 0.57
N ALA A 64 14.16 11.98 1.41
CA ALA A 64 12.87 12.30 2.00
C ALA A 64 12.04 13.16 1.05
N GLN A 65 10.77 12.82 0.92
CA GLN A 65 9.80 13.54 0.07
C GLN A 65 8.51 13.76 0.86
N ARG A 66 7.88 14.91 0.59
CA ARG A 66 6.58 15.25 1.17
C ARG A 66 5.49 14.96 0.16
N CYS A 67 4.50 14.16 0.59
CA CYS A 67 3.36 13.80 -0.24
C CYS A 67 2.06 14.15 0.50
N PRO A 68 1.08 14.76 -0.19
CA PRO A 68 -0.24 15.01 0.39
C PRO A 68 -0.97 13.69 0.66
N VAL A 69 -1.69 13.66 1.77
CA VAL A 69 -2.49 12.52 2.21
C VAL A 69 -3.97 12.82 1.97
N ARG A 70 -4.68 11.87 1.42
CA ARG A 70 -6.12 11.95 1.20
C ARG A 70 -6.85 11.89 2.55
N SER A 71 -7.74 12.85 2.79
CA SER A 71 -8.58 12.88 3.98
C SER A 71 -9.49 11.64 4.07
N GLY A 72 -9.81 11.21 5.28
CA GLY A 72 -10.68 10.06 5.53
C GLY A 72 -10.03 8.69 5.32
N THR A 73 -8.71 8.63 5.13
CA THR A 73 -7.95 7.40 4.99
C THR A 73 -7.33 6.95 6.32
N LEU A 74 -6.93 5.70 6.43
CA LEU A 74 -6.17 5.19 7.57
C LEU A 74 -4.85 5.95 7.72
N LEU A 75 -4.16 6.23 6.62
CA LEU A 75 -2.94 7.03 6.61
C LEU A 75 -3.18 8.42 7.21
N ALA A 76 -4.29 9.08 6.85
CA ALA A 76 -4.64 10.39 7.39
C ALA A 76 -4.85 10.36 8.91
N SER A 77 -5.35 9.27 9.47
CA SER A 77 -5.49 9.09 10.92
C SER A 77 -4.14 8.98 11.65
N ILE A 78 -3.08 8.63 10.93
CA ILE A 78 -1.72 8.43 11.47
C ILE A 78 -0.85 9.67 11.28
N TYR A 79 -0.92 10.30 10.10
CA TYR A 79 -0.02 11.40 9.70
C TYR A 79 -0.71 12.77 9.54
N GLY A 80 -2.04 12.82 9.50
CA GLY A 80 -2.76 14.03 9.15
C GLY A 80 -2.80 14.27 7.64
N ASP A 81 -2.50 15.48 7.19
CA ASP A 81 -2.65 15.95 5.81
C ASP A 81 -1.44 15.67 4.90
N SER A 82 -0.31 15.29 5.45
CA SER A 82 0.90 15.02 4.66
C SER A 82 1.82 14.01 5.32
N VAL A 83 2.49 13.21 4.51
CA VAL A 83 3.57 12.29 4.92
C VAL A 83 4.91 12.83 4.42
N TYR A 84 5.96 12.72 5.26
CA TYR A 84 7.33 13.12 4.90
C TYR A 84 8.29 12.02 5.27
N GLU A 85 8.60 11.15 4.29
CA GLU A 85 9.35 9.91 4.51
C GLU A 85 10.41 9.67 3.45
N ARG A 86 11.36 8.78 3.74
CA ARG A 86 12.52 8.49 2.89
C ARG A 86 12.22 7.35 1.91
N HIS A 87 12.74 7.52 0.70
CA HIS A 87 12.61 6.59 -0.42
C HIS A 87 13.96 6.04 -0.85
N ARG A 88 13.94 4.80 -1.39
CA ARG A 88 15.06 4.17 -2.12
C ARG A 88 14.53 3.07 -3.03
N HIS A 89 13.85 3.44 -4.09
CA HIS A 89 13.25 2.48 -5.03
C HIS A 89 13.30 3.00 -6.47
N ARG A 90 13.18 2.10 -7.43
CA ARG A 90 13.17 2.38 -8.88
C ARG A 90 11.83 2.09 -9.51
N PHE A 91 11.14 1.05 -9.02
CA PHE A 91 9.86 0.60 -9.53
C PHE A 91 8.74 1.29 -8.77
N GLU A 92 7.67 1.59 -9.50
CA GLU A 92 6.49 2.30 -9.00
C GLU A 92 5.23 1.58 -9.45
N VAL A 93 4.12 1.86 -8.78
CA VAL A 93 2.80 1.48 -9.28
C VAL A 93 2.55 2.23 -10.59
N ASN A 94 2.25 1.48 -11.65
CA ASN A 94 1.97 2.05 -12.95
C ASN A 94 0.63 2.80 -12.95
N ASN A 95 0.66 4.09 -13.24
CA ASN A 95 -0.52 4.95 -13.19
C ASN A 95 -1.65 4.51 -14.15
N ASP A 96 -1.34 3.83 -15.24
CA ASP A 96 -2.33 3.32 -16.19
C ASP A 96 -3.28 2.28 -15.59
N TYR A 97 -2.87 1.63 -14.49
CA TYR A 97 -3.67 0.63 -13.78
C TYR A 97 -4.39 1.17 -12.55
N VAL A 98 -4.08 2.38 -12.11
CA VAL A 98 -4.59 2.91 -10.84
C VAL A 98 -6.11 3.00 -10.83
N ASP A 99 -6.72 3.50 -11.89
CA ASP A 99 -8.19 3.62 -11.98
C ASP A 99 -8.86 2.24 -11.88
N ARG A 100 -8.29 1.23 -12.51
CA ARG A 100 -8.80 -0.15 -12.43
C ARG A 100 -8.66 -0.75 -11.03
N LEU A 101 -7.52 -0.53 -10.37
CA LEU A 101 -7.29 -0.96 -8.99
C LEU A 101 -8.26 -0.27 -8.02
N GLN A 102 -8.51 1.04 -8.20
CA GLN A 102 -9.46 1.79 -7.39
C GLN A 102 -10.91 1.35 -7.64
N ALA A 103 -11.28 1.08 -8.90
CA ALA A 103 -12.60 0.53 -9.23
C ALA A 103 -12.84 -0.84 -8.59
N ALA A 104 -11.78 -1.63 -8.37
CA ALA A 104 -11.80 -2.89 -7.64
C ALA A 104 -11.77 -2.73 -6.10
N GLY A 105 -11.72 -1.49 -5.57
CA GLY A 105 -11.80 -1.19 -4.14
C GLY A 105 -10.47 -0.80 -3.45
N LEU A 106 -9.33 -0.83 -4.15
CA LEU A 106 -8.06 -0.37 -3.58
C LEU A 106 -8.10 1.14 -3.33
N THR A 107 -7.76 1.57 -2.14
CA THR A 107 -7.67 3.00 -1.82
C THR A 107 -6.23 3.49 -2.01
N ILE A 108 -6.03 4.53 -2.83
CA ILE A 108 -4.78 5.27 -2.89
C ILE A 108 -4.85 6.39 -1.87
N ALA A 109 -4.07 6.29 -0.81
CA ALA A 109 -4.13 7.22 0.33
C ALA A 109 -3.18 8.41 0.22
N ALA A 110 -2.06 8.26 -0.50
CA ALA A 110 -1.16 9.36 -0.81
C ALA A 110 -0.54 9.20 -2.19
N ARG A 111 -0.21 10.33 -2.82
CA ARG A 111 0.47 10.41 -4.12
C ARG A 111 1.54 11.49 -4.10
N THR A 112 2.53 11.38 -4.99
CA THR A 112 3.46 12.50 -5.21
C THR A 112 2.72 13.73 -5.75
N PRO A 113 3.14 14.95 -5.37
CA PRO A 113 2.39 16.16 -5.73
C PRO A 113 2.51 16.56 -7.20
N VAL A 114 3.52 16.10 -7.91
CA VAL A 114 3.80 16.51 -9.31
C VAL A 114 3.45 15.38 -10.27
N GLU A 115 4.06 14.21 -10.10
CA GLU A 115 3.91 13.08 -11.01
C GLU A 115 2.66 12.24 -10.71
N GLY A 116 2.04 12.43 -9.55
CA GLY A 116 0.88 11.65 -9.12
C GLY A 116 1.17 10.17 -8.86
N LEU A 117 2.44 9.83 -8.55
CA LEU A 117 2.83 8.46 -8.26
C LEU A 117 2.24 7.97 -6.95
N THR A 118 1.86 6.71 -6.91
CA THR A 118 1.25 6.08 -5.73
C THR A 118 2.28 5.90 -4.61
N GLU A 119 2.03 6.54 -3.47
CA GLU A 119 2.87 6.46 -2.27
C GLU A 119 2.37 5.45 -1.26
N THR A 120 1.05 5.33 -1.14
CA THR A 120 0.43 4.42 -0.18
C THR A 120 -0.86 3.84 -0.72
N VAL A 121 -1.12 2.59 -0.34
CA VAL A 121 -2.35 1.86 -0.65
C VAL A 121 -2.98 1.32 0.62
N GLU A 122 -4.31 1.30 0.66
CA GLU A 122 -5.11 0.78 1.77
C GLU A 122 -6.21 -0.14 1.25
N LEU A 123 -6.62 -1.11 2.07
CA LEU A 123 -7.83 -1.87 1.87
C LEU A 123 -8.97 -1.27 2.71
N PRO A 124 -10.23 -1.38 2.26
CA PRO A 124 -11.38 -0.95 3.03
C PRO A 124 -11.51 -1.80 4.31
N THR A 125 -12.10 -1.24 5.34
CA THR A 125 -12.40 -1.94 6.60
C THR A 125 -13.77 -2.63 6.60
N ALA A 126 -14.56 -2.43 5.55
CA ALA A 126 -15.87 -3.06 5.37
C ALA A 126 -16.08 -3.44 3.90
N GLY A 127 -16.92 -4.44 3.65
CA GLY A 127 -17.23 -4.95 2.31
C GLY A 127 -16.53 -6.28 2.00
N GLU A 128 -16.63 -6.73 0.75
CA GLU A 128 -16.16 -8.05 0.30
C GLU A 128 -14.65 -8.24 0.44
N HIS A 129 -13.88 -7.17 0.22
CA HIS A 129 -12.41 -7.19 0.31
C HIS A 129 -11.89 -6.44 1.54
N ALA A 130 -12.70 -6.45 2.61
CA ALA A 130 -12.34 -5.77 3.85
C ALA A 130 -11.15 -6.43 4.55
N HIS A 131 -10.29 -5.58 5.13
CA HIS A 131 -9.21 -6.01 6.00
C HIS A 131 -9.22 -5.15 7.27
N PRO A 132 -9.05 -5.75 8.47
CA PRO A 132 -9.11 -5.00 9.73
C PRO A 132 -8.11 -3.84 9.79
N TRP A 133 -6.93 -4.03 9.22
CA TRP A 133 -5.90 -3.01 9.08
C TRP A 133 -4.91 -3.40 8.00
N PHE A 134 -4.91 -2.70 6.87
CA PHE A 134 -3.97 -2.91 5.77
C PHE A 134 -3.47 -1.57 5.25
N LEU A 135 -2.16 -1.42 5.24
CA LEU A 135 -1.48 -0.24 4.71
C LEU A 135 -0.18 -0.67 4.01
N GLY A 136 -0.10 -0.44 2.72
CA GLY A 136 1.12 -0.59 1.93
C GLY A 136 1.78 0.76 1.70
N VAL A 137 3.09 0.88 1.93
CA VAL A 137 3.84 2.12 1.76
C VAL A 137 5.03 1.92 0.82
N GLN A 138 5.28 2.90 -0.04
CA GLN A 138 6.40 2.90 -0.97
C GLN A 138 7.69 3.38 -0.31
N PHE A 139 7.57 4.22 0.69
CA PHE A 139 8.69 4.71 1.49
C PHE A 139 9.14 3.69 2.56
N HIS A 140 10.22 4.01 3.25
CA HIS A 140 10.91 3.12 4.19
C HIS A 140 10.84 3.67 5.64
N PRO A 141 9.78 3.35 6.39
CA PRO A 141 9.57 3.85 7.76
C PRO A 141 10.66 3.41 8.74
N GLU A 142 11.37 2.31 8.45
CA GLU A 142 12.46 1.82 9.29
C GLU A 142 13.63 2.79 9.40
N PHE A 143 13.81 3.70 8.44
CA PHE A 143 14.90 4.69 8.49
C PHE A 143 14.74 5.75 9.56
N THR A 144 13.53 5.96 10.04
CA THR A 144 13.20 6.98 11.04
C THR A 144 12.70 6.37 12.35
N SER A 145 12.60 5.02 12.43
CA SER A 145 12.22 4.30 13.64
C SER A 145 13.42 4.03 14.54
N THR A 146 13.28 4.29 15.84
CA THR A 146 14.29 3.97 16.85
C THR A 146 13.67 3.26 18.04
N PRO A 147 14.47 2.55 18.89
CA PRO A 147 13.95 1.89 20.09
C PRO A 147 13.29 2.85 21.09
N ARG A 148 13.67 4.12 21.09
CA ARG A 148 13.12 5.15 22.00
C ARG A 148 11.96 5.92 21.40
N HIS A 149 11.93 6.02 20.07
CA HIS A 149 10.91 6.75 19.32
C HIS A 149 10.44 5.84 18.19
N GLY A 150 9.46 5.00 18.50
CA GLY A 150 8.85 4.10 17.53
C GLY A 150 8.17 4.91 16.42
N HIS A 151 8.29 4.42 15.19
CA HIS A 151 7.65 5.05 14.04
C HIS A 151 6.12 4.98 14.15
N PRO A 152 5.36 6.04 13.80
CA PRO A 152 3.91 6.09 13.96
C PRO A 152 3.18 4.95 13.24
N LEU A 153 3.64 4.50 12.07
CA LEU A 153 3.07 3.35 11.36
C LEU A 153 3.22 2.04 12.16
N PHE A 154 4.40 1.78 12.72
CA PHE A 154 4.63 0.57 13.52
C PHE A 154 3.79 0.58 14.81
N ILE A 155 3.67 1.76 15.43
CA ILE A 155 2.81 1.93 16.62
C ILE A 155 1.34 1.67 16.25
N ALA A 156 0.85 2.21 15.13
CA ALA A 156 -0.51 2.01 14.65
C ALA A 156 -0.78 0.53 14.31
N TYR A 157 0.16 -0.13 13.64
CA TYR A 157 0.08 -1.55 13.34
C TYR A 157 -0.05 -2.43 14.60
N ILE A 158 0.83 -2.21 15.58
CA ILE A 158 0.80 -2.98 16.85
C ILE A 158 -0.51 -2.72 17.61
N LYS A 159 -1.00 -1.48 17.65
CA LYS A 159 -2.30 -1.17 18.27
C LYS A 159 -3.44 -1.92 17.59
N ALA A 160 -3.47 -1.94 16.26
CA ALA A 160 -4.48 -2.67 15.49
C ALA A 160 -4.40 -4.19 15.74
N ALA A 161 -3.21 -4.77 15.76
CA ALA A 161 -3.00 -6.18 16.04
C ALA A 161 -3.47 -6.57 17.45
N LEU A 162 -3.20 -5.74 18.46
CA LEU A 162 -3.66 -5.98 19.83
C LEU A 162 -5.18 -5.86 19.96
N ALA A 163 -5.80 -4.88 19.30
CA ALA A 163 -7.26 -4.74 19.27
C ALA A 163 -7.91 -5.98 18.66
N HIS A 164 -7.45 -6.40 17.49
CA HIS A 164 -7.94 -7.58 16.79
C HIS A 164 -7.82 -8.86 17.64
N ALA A 165 -6.65 -9.06 18.28
CA ALA A 165 -6.44 -10.20 19.17
C ALA A 165 -7.41 -10.20 20.39
N SER A 166 -7.72 -9.02 20.92
CA SER A 166 -8.67 -8.87 22.03
C SER A 166 -10.10 -9.19 21.60
N GLU A 167 -10.52 -8.74 20.43
CA GLU A 167 -11.83 -9.04 19.84
C GLU A 167 -12.01 -10.53 19.57
N GLN A 168 -11.01 -11.20 19.01
CA GLN A 168 -11.04 -12.64 18.77
C GLN A 168 -11.18 -13.44 20.07
N ARG A 169 -10.46 -13.06 21.13
CA ARG A 169 -10.58 -13.71 22.44
C ARG A 169 -11.98 -13.55 23.04
N ALA A 170 -12.55 -12.35 22.94
CA ALA A 170 -13.91 -12.09 23.42
C ALA A 170 -14.95 -12.94 22.68
N GLN A 171 -14.83 -13.06 21.35
CA GLN A 171 -15.71 -13.90 20.53
C GLN A 171 -15.60 -15.39 20.89
N GLN A 172 -14.38 -15.89 21.10
CA GLN A 172 -14.14 -17.28 21.51
C GLN A 172 -14.74 -17.58 22.88
N SER A 173 -14.59 -16.68 23.86
CA SER A 173 -15.19 -16.83 25.19
C SER A 173 -16.71 -16.88 25.12
N ALA A 174 -17.35 -15.98 24.35
CA ALA A 174 -18.78 -15.94 24.17
C ALA A 174 -19.33 -17.22 23.49
N ALA A 175 -18.59 -17.77 22.52
CA ALA A 175 -18.96 -19.01 21.85
C ALA A 175 -18.89 -20.22 22.80
N GLY A 176 -17.84 -20.27 23.65
CA GLY A 176 -17.68 -21.33 24.65
C GLY A 176 -18.80 -21.34 25.71
N ASP A 177 -19.19 -20.16 26.20
CA ASP A 177 -20.30 -20.03 27.18
C ASP A 177 -21.64 -20.44 26.58
N SER A 178 -21.86 -20.18 25.30
CA SER A 178 -23.08 -20.59 24.60
C SER A 178 -23.19 -22.11 24.45
N GLN A 179 -22.10 -22.80 24.16
CA GLN A 179 -22.06 -24.27 24.07
C GLN A 179 -22.29 -24.94 25.45
N ALA A 180 -21.61 -24.44 26.48
CA ALA A 180 -21.74 -24.96 27.84
C ALA A 180 -23.18 -24.78 28.40
N SER A 181 -23.92 -23.78 27.96
CA SER A 181 -25.31 -23.54 28.35
C SER A 181 -26.28 -24.47 27.65
N GLN A 182 -26.00 -24.90 26.42
CA GLN A 182 -26.84 -25.87 25.67
C GLN A 182 -26.69 -27.30 26.21
N GLU A 183 -25.51 -27.71 26.63
CA GLU A 183 -25.26 -29.04 27.19
C GLU A 183 -25.92 -29.26 28.59
N LYS A 184 -26.21 -28.19 29.34
CA LYS A 184 -26.86 -28.26 30.62
C LYS A 184 -28.40 -28.40 30.55
N HIS A 185 -28.98 -28.25 29.37
CA HIS A 185 -30.42 -28.29 29.13
C HIS A 185 -30.86 -29.47 28.26
N SER A 186 -29.95 -30.40 27.94
CA SER A 186 -30.19 -31.68 27.30
C SER A 186 -30.04 -32.83 28.30
#